data_42cd43ed04452e5b575eae03a1b67208
#
_entry.id   42cd43ed04452e5b575eae03a1b67208
#
_cell.length_a   1.000
_cell.length_b   1.000
_cell.length_c   1.000
_cell.angle_alpha   90.00
_cell.angle_beta   90.00
_cell.angle_gamma   90.00
#
_symmetry.space_group_name_H-M   'P 1'
#
loop_
_entity.id
_entity.type
_entity.pdbx_description
1 polymer ?
#
loop_
_entity_poly.entity_id
_entity_poly.type
_entity_poly.pdbx_seq_one_letter_code
_entity_poly.pdbx_strand_id
1 'polypeptide(L)'
;METQVIAAIVGGLIAIAGAAASYLYRTRHEKAVVNKAVLAEINRLLFVLDRHEKWWRGCIQSKNTSYPLIYFATDIYKEQTKKIGVIDESVIVHVVKFYGYVDYLNTLQSIRSQYTSSAEFDKQYLESLETILADYREVFEAAFKKYEIV
;
A
#
# COMPACT_ATOMS: atom_id res chain seq x y z
N MET A 1 -18.88 18.18 -53.81
CA MET A 1 -19.62 17.52 -52.69
C MET A 1 -18.84 16.32 -52.10
N GLU A 2 -18.35 15.41 -52.92
CA GLU A 2 -17.62 14.20 -52.43
C GLU A 2 -16.36 14.50 -51.59
N THR A 3 -15.55 15.47 -52.02
CA THR A 3 -14.34 15.86 -51.28
C THR A 3 -14.59 16.41 -49.89
N GLN A 4 -15.70 17.13 -49.69
CA GLN A 4 -16.11 17.66 -48.37
C GLN A 4 -16.58 16.56 -47.42
N VAL A 5 -17.30 15.55 -47.96
CA VAL A 5 -17.74 14.39 -47.17
C VAL A 5 -16.56 13.54 -46.74
N ILE A 6 -15.61 13.29 -47.65
CA ILE A 6 -14.38 12.55 -47.35
C ILE A 6 -13.56 13.29 -46.26
N ALA A 7 -13.38 14.60 -46.39
CA ALA A 7 -12.67 15.41 -45.40
C ALA A 7 -13.34 15.38 -44.00
N ALA A 8 -14.69 15.41 -43.97
CA ALA A 8 -15.42 15.31 -42.71
C ALA A 8 -15.29 13.93 -42.06
N ILE A 9 -15.32 12.84 -42.84
CA ILE A 9 -15.13 11.48 -42.32
C ILE A 9 -13.71 11.31 -41.79
N VAL A 10 -12.69 11.73 -42.54
CA VAL A 10 -11.29 11.65 -42.11
C VAL A 10 -11.07 12.49 -40.86
N GLY A 11 -11.55 13.71 -40.79
CA GLY A 11 -11.48 14.56 -39.60
C GLY A 11 -12.16 13.94 -38.37
N GLY A 12 -13.31 13.30 -38.56
CA GLY A 12 -14.02 12.58 -37.49
C GLY A 12 -13.22 11.39 -36.97
N LEU A 13 -12.61 10.59 -37.84
CA LEU A 13 -11.77 9.46 -37.47
C LEU A 13 -10.52 9.89 -36.70
N ILE A 14 -9.87 10.97 -37.13
CA ILE A 14 -8.71 11.55 -36.43
C ILE A 14 -9.10 12.04 -35.03
N ALA A 15 -10.25 12.71 -34.91
CA ALA A 15 -10.74 13.19 -33.63
C ALA A 15 -11.05 12.03 -32.64
N ILE A 16 -11.68 10.95 -33.12
CA ILE A 16 -11.97 9.75 -32.32
C ILE A 16 -10.65 9.07 -31.91
N ALA A 17 -9.72 8.89 -32.82
CA ALA A 17 -8.41 8.29 -32.52
C ALA A 17 -7.62 9.13 -31.49
N GLY A 18 -7.63 10.45 -31.63
CA GLY A 18 -7.01 11.38 -30.68
C GLY A 18 -7.65 11.32 -29.29
N ALA A 19 -8.98 11.28 -29.22
CA ALA A 19 -9.70 11.14 -27.96
C ALA A 19 -9.40 9.79 -27.28
N ALA A 20 -9.40 8.70 -28.04
CA ALA A 20 -9.05 7.37 -27.53
C ALA A 20 -7.59 7.30 -27.03
N ALA A 21 -6.65 7.84 -27.77
CA ALA A 21 -5.23 7.89 -27.37
C ALA A 21 -5.05 8.71 -26.10
N SER A 22 -5.71 9.87 -25.98
CA SER A 22 -5.67 10.73 -24.80
C SER A 22 -6.28 10.04 -23.58
N TYR A 23 -7.39 9.34 -23.76
CA TYR A 23 -8.03 8.55 -22.69
C TYR A 23 -7.11 7.43 -22.21
N LEU A 24 -6.50 6.66 -23.11
CA LEU A 24 -5.58 5.57 -22.77
C LEU A 24 -4.33 6.10 -22.04
N TYR A 25 -3.77 7.22 -22.52
CA TYR A 25 -2.62 7.85 -21.88
C TYR A 25 -2.96 8.30 -20.45
N ARG A 26 -4.09 9.00 -20.27
CA ARG A 26 -4.55 9.48 -18.96
C ARG A 26 -4.77 8.33 -17.99
N THR A 27 -5.42 7.26 -18.42
CA THR A 27 -5.69 6.08 -17.60
C THR A 27 -4.40 5.38 -17.17
N ARG A 28 -3.42 5.23 -18.10
CA ARG A 28 -2.12 4.65 -17.78
C ARG A 28 -1.32 5.51 -16.80
N HIS A 29 -1.34 6.83 -17.00
CA HIS A 29 -0.67 7.77 -16.09
C HIS A 29 -1.28 7.74 -14.69
N GLU A 30 -2.61 7.78 -14.59
CA GLU A 30 -3.31 7.69 -13.31
C GLU A 30 -2.99 6.36 -12.58
N LYS A 31 -2.98 5.25 -13.32
CA LYS A 31 -2.61 3.94 -12.80
C LYS A 31 -1.19 3.94 -12.22
N ALA A 32 -0.23 4.51 -12.93
CA ALA A 32 1.15 4.60 -12.47
C ALA A 32 1.30 5.46 -11.21
N VAL A 33 0.62 6.60 -11.14
CA VAL A 33 0.64 7.50 -9.98
C VAL A 33 0.06 6.83 -8.75
N VAL A 34 -1.10 6.19 -8.87
CA VAL A 34 -1.75 5.49 -7.74
C VAL A 34 -0.89 4.34 -7.23
N ASN A 35 -0.35 3.50 -8.13
CA ASN A 35 0.54 2.40 -7.74
C ASN A 35 1.78 2.91 -7.03
N LYS A 36 2.42 3.96 -7.55
CA LYS A 36 3.61 4.55 -6.92
C LYS A 36 3.30 5.09 -5.52
N ALA A 37 2.18 5.79 -5.34
CA ALA A 37 1.79 6.33 -4.04
C ALA A 37 1.52 5.22 -3.00
N VAL A 38 0.74 4.20 -3.36
CA VAL A 38 0.42 3.07 -2.47
C VAL A 38 1.68 2.28 -2.11
N LEU A 39 2.52 1.97 -3.09
CA LEU A 39 3.76 1.23 -2.84
C LEU A 39 4.76 2.04 -2.02
N ALA A 40 4.85 3.35 -2.20
CA ALA A 40 5.68 4.22 -1.36
C ALA A 40 5.21 4.22 0.10
N GLU A 41 3.89 4.23 0.35
CA GLU A 41 3.34 4.09 1.70
C GLU A 41 3.68 2.72 2.30
N ILE A 42 3.54 1.63 1.54
CA ILE A 42 3.90 0.28 1.98
C ILE A 42 5.39 0.20 2.35
N ASN A 43 6.29 0.73 1.51
CA ASN A 43 7.72 0.76 1.79
C ASN A 43 8.01 1.52 3.11
N ARG A 44 7.39 2.69 3.29
CA ARG A 44 7.48 3.46 4.54
C ARG A 44 6.96 2.66 5.74
N LEU A 45 5.82 2.00 5.60
CA LEU A 45 5.24 1.17 6.67
C LEU A 45 6.13 -0.02 7.03
N LEU A 46 6.68 -0.73 6.05
CA LEU A 46 7.63 -1.83 6.29
C LEU A 46 8.87 -1.34 7.07
N PHE A 47 9.39 -0.16 6.74
CA PHE A 47 10.49 0.43 7.49
C PHE A 47 10.11 0.78 8.94
N VAL A 48 8.92 1.35 9.15
CA VAL A 48 8.42 1.68 10.50
C VAL A 48 8.16 0.42 11.31
N LEU A 49 7.57 -0.61 10.69
CA LEU A 49 7.32 -1.91 11.33
C LEU A 49 8.63 -2.60 11.76
N ASP A 50 9.66 -2.59 10.91
CA ASP A 50 10.99 -3.14 11.23
C ASP A 50 11.64 -2.44 12.44
N ARG A 51 11.57 -1.11 12.48
CA ARG A 51 12.07 -0.35 13.64
C ARG A 51 11.26 -0.62 14.90
N HIS A 52 9.96 -0.75 14.77
CA HIS A 52 9.05 -1.02 15.88
C HIS A 52 9.26 -2.43 16.43
N GLU A 53 9.46 -3.43 15.57
CA GLU A 53 9.78 -4.81 15.95
C GLU A 53 11.06 -4.86 16.80
N LYS A 54 12.15 -4.26 16.32
CA LYS A 54 13.43 -4.21 17.02
C LYS A 54 13.32 -3.54 18.40
N TRP A 55 12.59 -2.45 18.45
CA TRP A 55 12.34 -1.73 19.71
C TRP A 55 11.50 -2.57 20.67
N TRP A 56 10.43 -3.21 20.19
CA TRP A 56 9.55 -4.06 21.00
C TRP A 56 10.30 -5.25 21.58
N ARG A 57 11.13 -5.90 20.79
CA ARG A 57 12.03 -6.96 21.23
C ARG A 57 12.98 -6.48 22.35
N GLY A 58 13.55 -5.31 22.22
CA GLY A 58 14.38 -4.68 23.25
C GLY A 58 13.62 -4.43 24.56
N CYS A 59 12.36 -3.98 24.48
CA CYS A 59 11.50 -3.80 25.66
C CYS A 59 11.22 -5.11 26.40
N ILE A 60 10.92 -6.19 25.67
CA ILE A 60 10.70 -7.52 26.26
C ILE A 60 11.99 -7.99 26.98
N GLN A 61 13.15 -7.87 26.34
CA GLN A 61 14.43 -8.29 26.90
C GLN A 61 14.83 -7.51 28.15
N SER A 62 14.56 -6.20 28.16
CA SER A 62 14.87 -5.33 29.31
C SER A 62 13.81 -5.34 30.40
N LYS A 63 12.74 -6.11 30.24
CA LYS A 63 11.55 -6.12 31.13
C LYS A 63 10.94 -4.72 31.32
N ASN A 64 11.09 -3.86 30.34
CA ASN A 64 10.51 -2.53 30.36
C ASN A 64 9.03 -2.63 29.98
N THR A 65 8.14 -2.18 30.86
CA THR A 65 6.68 -2.20 30.64
C THR A 65 6.13 -0.95 29.96
N SER A 66 6.97 0.05 29.74
CA SER A 66 6.57 1.29 29.05
C SER A 66 6.70 1.12 27.55
N TYR A 67 5.64 0.66 26.90
CA TYR A 67 5.60 0.50 25.46
C TYR A 67 4.85 1.69 24.84
N PRO A 68 5.48 2.52 23.99
CA PRO A 68 4.74 3.53 23.27
C PRO A 68 3.77 2.90 22.28
N LEU A 69 2.56 3.40 22.27
CA LEU A 69 1.60 3.06 21.24
C LEU A 69 2.00 3.80 19.95
N ILE A 70 2.21 3.06 18.88
CA ILE A 70 2.52 3.60 17.56
C ILE A 70 1.33 3.28 16.65
N TYR A 71 0.65 4.32 16.18
CA TYR A 71 -0.38 4.15 15.18
C TYR A 71 0.25 4.11 13.77
N PHE A 72 0.03 3.01 13.05
CA PHE A 72 0.47 2.87 11.68
C PHE A 72 -0.55 3.52 10.75
N ALA A 73 -0.25 4.74 10.31
CA ALA A 73 -1.12 5.51 9.44
C ALA A 73 -1.20 4.87 8.04
N THR A 74 -2.43 4.68 7.57
CA THR A 74 -2.77 4.07 6.27
C THR A 74 -3.60 5.04 5.42
N ASP A 75 -3.27 6.32 5.49
CA ASP A 75 -4.11 7.39 4.94
C ASP A 75 -4.14 7.37 3.41
N ILE A 76 -2.99 7.14 2.76
CA ILE A 76 -2.91 7.07 1.30
C ILE A 76 -3.74 5.89 0.79
N TYR A 77 -3.62 4.72 1.41
CA TYR A 77 -4.42 3.56 1.03
C TYR A 77 -5.92 3.85 1.18
N LYS A 78 -6.36 4.39 2.31
CA LYS A 78 -7.76 4.73 2.56
C LYS A 78 -8.31 5.73 1.55
N GLU A 79 -7.52 6.72 1.18
CA GLU A 79 -7.87 7.69 0.14
C GLU A 79 -7.97 7.03 -1.24
N GLN A 80 -7.07 6.10 -1.55
CA GLN A 80 -7.00 5.42 -2.85
C GLN A 80 -7.90 4.18 -2.95
N THR A 81 -8.54 3.71 -1.86
CA THR A 81 -9.43 2.53 -1.91
C THR A 81 -10.57 2.64 -2.92
N LYS A 82 -11.05 3.86 -3.17
CA LYS A 82 -12.06 4.12 -4.23
C LYS A 82 -11.53 3.83 -5.64
N LYS A 83 -10.22 3.77 -5.80
CA LYS A 83 -9.50 3.51 -7.05
C LYS A 83 -8.75 2.17 -7.04
N ILE A 84 -9.16 1.24 -6.18
CA ILE A 84 -8.45 -0.03 -5.98
C ILE A 84 -8.32 -0.84 -7.28
N GLY A 85 -9.30 -0.73 -8.19
CA GLY A 85 -9.24 -1.35 -9.52
C GLY A 85 -8.15 -0.77 -10.45
N VAL A 86 -7.49 0.31 -10.05
CA VAL A 86 -6.35 0.91 -10.76
C VAL A 86 -5.02 0.31 -10.29
N ILE A 87 -4.99 -0.38 -9.14
CA ILE A 87 -3.79 -1.04 -8.63
C ILE A 87 -3.43 -2.22 -9.57
N ASP A 88 -2.14 -2.45 -9.73
CA ASP A 88 -1.61 -3.54 -10.56
C ASP A 88 -2.14 -4.89 -10.06
N GLU A 89 -2.76 -5.67 -10.95
CA GLU A 89 -3.38 -6.96 -10.63
C GLU A 89 -2.39 -7.94 -10.00
N SER A 90 -1.11 -7.84 -10.35
CA SER A 90 -0.06 -8.70 -9.80
C SER A 90 0.20 -8.48 -8.30
N VAL A 91 -0.16 -7.32 -7.76
CA VAL A 91 0.12 -6.96 -6.36
C VAL A 91 -1.12 -6.64 -5.54
N ILE A 92 -2.29 -6.44 -6.16
CA ILE A 92 -3.51 -5.96 -5.47
C ILE A 92 -3.90 -6.86 -4.28
N VAL A 93 -3.82 -8.16 -4.43
CA VAL A 93 -4.17 -9.12 -3.36
C VAL A 93 -3.23 -8.96 -2.17
N HIS A 94 -1.94 -8.76 -2.43
CA HIS A 94 -0.93 -8.54 -1.39
C HIS A 94 -1.08 -7.17 -0.74
N VAL A 95 -1.42 -6.14 -1.50
CA VAL A 95 -1.73 -4.81 -0.99
C VAL A 95 -2.89 -4.87 0.00
N VAL A 96 -4.01 -5.46 -0.39
CA VAL A 96 -5.19 -5.59 0.48
C VAL A 96 -4.89 -6.37 1.76
N LYS A 97 -4.19 -7.50 1.65
CA LYS A 97 -3.80 -8.31 2.81
C LYS A 97 -2.85 -7.55 3.73
N PHE A 98 -1.84 -6.88 3.17
CA PHE A 98 -0.88 -6.09 3.96
C PHE A 98 -1.59 -5.03 4.81
N TYR A 99 -2.47 -4.24 4.21
CA TYR A 99 -3.22 -3.23 4.97
C TYR A 99 -4.19 -3.83 5.98
N GLY A 100 -4.78 -4.99 5.69
CA GLY A 100 -5.57 -5.76 6.67
C GLY A 100 -4.73 -6.15 7.90
N TYR A 101 -3.49 -6.57 7.71
CA TYR A 101 -2.58 -6.86 8.82
C TYR A 101 -2.14 -5.61 9.59
N VAL A 102 -1.90 -4.50 8.91
CA VAL A 102 -1.58 -3.22 9.57
C VAL A 102 -2.74 -2.75 10.44
N ASP A 103 -3.97 -2.85 9.95
CA ASP A 103 -5.18 -2.53 10.74
C ASP A 103 -5.36 -3.49 11.93
N TYR A 104 -5.03 -4.77 11.75
CA TYR A 104 -5.00 -5.74 12.85
C TYR A 104 -3.99 -5.36 13.93
N LEU A 105 -2.76 -4.96 13.56
CA LEU A 105 -1.77 -4.46 14.51
C LEU A 105 -2.23 -3.22 15.26
N ASN A 106 -2.85 -2.26 14.57
CA ASN A 106 -3.43 -1.07 15.20
C ASN A 106 -4.52 -1.44 16.21
N THR A 107 -5.34 -2.44 15.89
CA THR A 107 -6.38 -2.96 16.79
C THR A 107 -5.78 -3.64 18.01
N LEU A 108 -4.76 -4.48 17.84
CA LEU A 108 -4.06 -5.12 18.95
C LEU A 108 -3.47 -4.08 19.92
N GLN A 109 -2.84 -3.02 19.41
CA GLN A 109 -2.31 -1.96 20.24
C GLN A 109 -3.41 -1.21 21.01
N SER A 110 -4.55 -0.97 20.39
CA SER A 110 -5.71 -0.34 21.03
C SER A 110 -6.25 -1.19 22.19
N ILE A 111 -6.37 -2.50 21.99
CA ILE A 111 -6.81 -3.44 23.03
C ILE A 111 -5.80 -3.47 24.18
N ARG A 112 -4.49 -3.50 23.88
CA ARG A 112 -3.44 -3.49 24.90
C ARG A 112 -3.52 -2.30 25.83
N SER A 113 -3.88 -1.11 25.35
CA SER A 113 -4.03 0.08 26.21
C SER A 113 -5.11 -0.08 27.26
N GLN A 114 -6.03 -1.03 27.07
CA GLN A 114 -7.16 -1.32 27.99
C GLN A 114 -6.85 -2.46 28.96
N TYR A 115 -5.85 -3.30 28.69
CA TYR A 115 -5.48 -4.44 29.51
C TYR A 115 -4.06 -4.30 30.02
N THR A 116 -3.84 -4.63 31.30
CA THR A 116 -2.50 -4.79 31.87
C THR A 116 -1.74 -5.83 31.04
N SER A 117 -0.59 -5.43 30.47
CA SER A 117 0.19 -6.24 29.55
C SER A 117 0.50 -7.64 30.15
N SER A 118 0.06 -8.68 29.47
CA SER A 118 0.53 -10.02 29.72
C SER A 118 1.75 -10.31 28.86
N ALA A 119 2.72 -11.03 29.38
CA ALA A 119 3.89 -11.48 28.59
C ALA A 119 3.48 -12.27 27.33
N GLU A 120 2.34 -12.92 27.38
CA GLU A 120 1.75 -13.65 26.25
C GLU A 120 1.28 -12.73 25.15
N PHE A 121 0.64 -11.59 25.48
CA PHE A 121 0.26 -10.57 24.49
C PHE A 121 1.50 -10.00 23.78
N ASP A 122 2.52 -9.63 24.55
CA ASP A 122 3.75 -9.05 24.04
C ASP A 122 4.46 -9.99 23.06
N LYS A 123 4.46 -11.29 23.38
CA LYS A 123 4.99 -12.34 22.51
C LYS A 123 4.18 -12.47 21.22
N GLN A 124 2.86 -12.57 21.32
CA GLN A 124 1.96 -12.69 20.17
C GLN A 124 2.03 -11.48 19.24
N TYR A 125 2.15 -10.28 19.81
CA TYR A 125 2.30 -9.06 19.04
C TYR A 125 3.62 -9.05 18.27
N LEU A 126 4.73 -9.44 18.92
CA LEU A 126 6.04 -9.55 18.27
C LEU A 126 6.04 -10.57 17.14
N GLU A 127 5.48 -11.76 17.36
CA GLU A 127 5.33 -12.79 16.33
C GLU A 127 4.52 -12.30 15.13
N SER A 128 3.48 -11.49 15.36
CA SER A 128 2.69 -10.88 14.28
C SER A 128 3.51 -9.87 13.47
N LEU A 129 4.33 -9.05 14.11
CA LEU A 129 5.23 -8.12 13.43
C LEU A 129 6.27 -8.86 12.56
N GLU A 130 6.90 -9.89 13.12
CA GLU A 130 7.90 -10.70 12.42
C GLU A 130 7.29 -11.38 11.19
N THR A 131 6.10 -11.96 11.33
CA THR A 131 5.38 -12.62 10.23
C THR A 131 5.09 -11.64 9.10
N ILE A 132 4.57 -10.45 9.41
CA ILE A 132 4.27 -9.44 8.41
C ILE A 132 5.54 -9.00 7.67
N LEU A 133 6.62 -8.76 8.41
CA LEU A 133 7.89 -8.36 7.82
C LEU A 133 8.50 -9.43 6.91
N ALA A 134 8.43 -10.70 7.32
CA ALA A 134 8.92 -11.84 6.55
C ALA A 134 8.09 -12.02 5.26
N ASP A 135 6.75 -12.02 5.38
CA ASP A 135 5.86 -12.33 4.27
C ASP A 135 5.83 -11.25 3.19
N TYR A 136 5.96 -9.97 3.57
CA TYR A 136 5.70 -8.88 2.65
C TYR A 136 6.93 -8.14 2.12
N ARG A 137 8.07 -8.23 2.78
CA ARG A 137 9.30 -7.58 2.28
C ARG A 137 9.71 -8.12 0.92
N GLU A 138 9.75 -9.43 0.75
CA GLU A 138 10.11 -10.07 -0.52
C GLU A 138 9.04 -9.89 -1.60
N VAL A 139 7.77 -10.03 -1.21
CA VAL A 139 6.61 -9.89 -2.12
C VAL A 139 6.58 -8.53 -2.82
N PHE A 140 6.87 -7.45 -2.08
CA PHE A 140 6.84 -6.11 -2.65
C PHE A 140 8.17 -5.67 -3.31
N GLU A 141 9.26 -6.40 -3.13
CA GLU A 141 10.58 -6.01 -3.67
C GLU A 141 10.55 -5.83 -5.20
N ALA A 142 9.92 -6.74 -5.93
CA ALA A 142 9.78 -6.64 -7.38
C ALA A 142 8.93 -5.44 -7.80
N ALA A 143 7.85 -5.15 -7.05
CA ALA A 143 7.00 -3.99 -7.30
C ALA A 143 7.73 -2.68 -6.98
N PHE A 144 8.51 -2.62 -5.91
CA PHE A 144 9.32 -1.45 -5.57
C PHE A 144 10.33 -1.12 -6.68
N LYS A 145 11.03 -2.13 -7.20
CA LYS A 145 11.95 -1.96 -8.34
C LYS A 145 11.23 -1.45 -9.58
N LYS A 146 10.06 -2.04 -9.91
CA LYS A 146 9.26 -1.65 -11.08
C LYS A 146 8.81 -0.18 -11.04
N TYR A 147 8.48 0.34 -9.86
CA TYR A 147 7.97 1.70 -9.67
C TYR A 147 9.02 2.68 -9.11
N GLU A 148 10.29 2.28 -9.04
CA GLU A 148 11.41 3.12 -8.56
C GLU A 148 11.14 3.68 -7.14
N ILE A 149 10.67 2.82 -6.23
CA ILE A 149 10.48 3.15 -4.82
C ILE A 149 11.78 2.87 -4.08
N VAL A 150 12.36 3.91 -3.49
CA VAL A 150 13.63 3.85 -2.73
C VAL A 150 13.37 3.85 -1.23
#